data_ec35bbb8cf2c82a3fd0b5b2fbc39302d
#
_entry.id   ec35bbb8cf2c82a3fd0b5b2fbc39302d
#
_cell.length_a   1.000
_cell.length_b   1.000
_cell.length_c   1.000
_cell.angle_alpha   90.00
_cell.angle_beta   90.00
_cell.angle_gamma   90.00
#
_symmetry.space_group_name_H-M   'P 1'
#
loop_
_entity.id
_entity.type
_entity.pdbx_description
1 polymer ?
#
loop_
_entity_poly.entity_id
_entity_poly.type
_entity_poly.pdbx_seq_one_letter_code
_entity_poly.pdbx_strand_id
1 'polypeptide(L)'
;MKFIPEVFPKIPSYRREADTLHHVRTVVCLEKIDGANTRVSASRAGELVFGGRTLLEGDPGFCQPELRTAFTAARALVQWAAEAQDDITLYGETCGRGIQAQGFVYGPRAHFVLFAARVGAVWLSHSYPTELTTDDGPPRLLPSLVDVAERLALPLAPCLYRGVPEATAFDALLERASVHGERTRAGGHVPDTTHEGVVIWSDPLLLDGAGRLLVAKHKHPRRREAGDESAGGDESVAAFAGRVVLPERVAHAAQHLRESGRWRDDAGERVELLVRRVVQDVAREEPAYHAQLARHGKAAVRAALEAAAREVIAREGM
;
A
#
# COMPACT_ATOMS: atom_id res chain seq x y z
N MET A 1 -14.25 14.58 -22.23
CA MET A 1 -13.09 14.65 -21.31
C MET A 1 -12.86 13.23 -20.80
N LYS A 2 -11.64 12.68 -20.90
CA LYS A 2 -11.36 11.31 -20.44
C LYS A 2 -11.48 11.27 -18.92
N PHE A 3 -12.22 10.30 -18.39
CA PHE A 3 -12.33 10.08 -16.95
C PHE A 3 -10.98 9.58 -16.39
N ILE A 4 -10.40 10.32 -15.47
CA ILE A 4 -9.10 9.99 -14.85
C ILE A 4 -9.32 9.82 -13.34
N PRO A 5 -9.32 8.57 -12.85
CA PRO A 5 -9.48 8.32 -11.42
C PRO A 5 -8.30 8.85 -10.61
N GLU A 6 -8.60 9.37 -9.43
CA GLU A 6 -7.59 9.87 -8.52
C GLU A 6 -6.67 8.76 -8.00
N VAL A 7 -5.40 9.10 -7.85
CA VAL A 7 -4.38 8.20 -7.28
C VAL A 7 -4.58 8.10 -5.77
N PHE A 8 -4.47 6.89 -5.21
CA PHE A 8 -4.50 6.72 -3.77
C PHE A 8 -3.30 7.44 -3.12
N PRO A 9 -3.52 8.27 -2.07
CA PRO A 9 -2.46 9.03 -1.44
C PRO A 9 -1.43 8.11 -0.77
N LYS A 10 -0.20 8.60 -0.66
CA LYS A 10 0.86 7.86 0.03
C LYS A 10 0.56 7.78 1.53
N ILE A 11 0.48 6.57 2.07
CA ILE A 11 0.28 6.33 3.49
C ILE A 11 1.61 6.56 4.23
N PRO A 12 1.66 7.47 5.23
CA PRO A 12 2.84 7.68 6.07
C PRO A 12 3.08 6.50 7.01
N SER A 13 4.28 6.43 7.59
CA SER A 13 4.56 5.43 8.63
C SER A 13 3.88 5.84 9.94
N TYR A 14 3.46 4.85 10.74
CA TYR A 14 2.84 5.06 12.05
C TYR A 14 3.71 5.92 12.99
N ARG A 15 5.03 5.74 12.99
CA ARG A 15 5.93 6.55 13.81
C ARG A 15 5.85 8.05 13.53
N ARG A 16 5.48 8.45 12.31
CA ARG A 16 5.31 9.86 11.92
C ARG A 16 3.96 10.43 12.35
N GLU A 17 2.94 9.57 12.36
CA GLU A 17 1.56 9.97 12.61
C GLU A 17 1.06 9.55 13.98
N ALA A 18 1.91 8.93 14.81
CA ALA A 18 1.53 8.39 16.11
C ALA A 18 0.84 9.45 16.98
N ASP A 19 1.45 10.62 17.13
CA ASP A 19 0.90 11.69 17.96
C ASP A 19 -0.49 12.11 17.49
N THR A 20 -0.70 12.25 16.16
CA THR A 20 -1.99 12.63 15.61
C THR A 20 -3.02 11.51 15.77
N LEU A 21 -2.64 10.26 15.50
CA LEU A 21 -3.53 9.11 15.64
C LEU A 21 -3.93 8.84 17.08
N HIS A 22 -3.08 9.12 18.06
CA HIS A 22 -3.41 8.96 19.48
C HIS A 22 -4.47 9.96 19.99
N HIS A 23 -4.77 11.01 19.23
CA HIS A 23 -5.83 11.96 19.56
C HIS A 23 -7.19 11.57 18.98
N VAL A 24 -7.29 10.55 18.10
CA VAL A 24 -8.59 10.10 17.63
C VAL A 24 -9.25 9.16 18.64
N ARG A 25 -10.57 9.16 18.65
CA ARG A 25 -11.34 8.36 19.62
C ARG A 25 -11.29 6.87 19.31
N THR A 26 -11.33 6.52 18.03
CA THR A 26 -11.37 5.13 17.59
C THR A 26 -10.55 4.98 16.32
N VAL A 27 -9.83 3.90 16.23
CA VAL A 27 -9.12 3.47 15.02
C VAL A 27 -9.59 2.08 14.60
N VAL A 28 -9.45 1.80 13.31
CA VAL A 28 -9.54 0.46 12.75
C VAL A 28 -8.19 0.10 12.13
N CYS A 29 -7.67 -1.08 12.48
CA CYS A 29 -6.43 -1.61 11.90
C CYS A 29 -6.78 -2.70 10.89
N LEU A 30 -6.53 -2.44 9.63
CA LEU A 30 -6.70 -3.40 8.56
C LEU A 30 -5.39 -4.15 8.32
N GLU A 31 -5.50 -5.43 7.99
CA GLU A 31 -4.35 -6.20 7.53
C GLU A 31 -3.74 -5.53 6.29
N LYS A 32 -2.44 -5.29 6.32
CA LYS A 32 -1.72 -4.81 5.16
C LYS A 32 -1.41 -5.97 4.23
N ILE A 33 -2.18 -6.06 3.16
CA ILE A 33 -2.00 -7.07 2.11
C ILE A 33 -0.74 -6.74 1.31
N ASP A 34 0.10 -7.75 1.08
CA ASP A 34 1.27 -7.66 0.22
C ASP A 34 0.87 -8.03 -1.22
N GLY A 35 0.70 -7.01 -2.04
CA GLY A 35 0.21 -7.15 -3.40
C GLY A 35 0.61 -5.98 -4.29
N ALA A 36 -0.02 -5.89 -5.45
CA ALA A 36 0.08 -4.76 -6.35
C ALA A 36 -1.07 -3.77 -6.09
N ASN A 37 -0.72 -2.52 -5.81
CA ASN A 37 -1.73 -1.48 -5.60
C ASN A 37 -2.59 -1.32 -6.85
N THR A 38 -3.89 -1.38 -6.65
CA THR A 38 -4.89 -1.44 -7.70
C THR A 38 -6.01 -0.47 -7.43
N ARG A 39 -6.43 0.26 -8.46
CA ARG A 39 -7.65 1.06 -8.43
C ARG A 39 -8.57 0.65 -9.57
N VAL A 40 -9.86 0.57 -9.26
CA VAL A 40 -10.90 0.32 -10.25
C VAL A 40 -11.96 1.40 -10.10
N SER A 41 -12.26 2.09 -11.18
CA SER A 41 -13.16 3.23 -11.13
C SER A 41 -14.25 3.11 -12.18
N ALA A 42 -15.47 3.43 -11.79
CA ALA A 42 -16.59 3.58 -12.71
C ALA A 42 -17.07 5.03 -12.68
N SER A 43 -17.21 5.63 -13.85
CA SER A 43 -17.85 6.94 -13.96
C SER A 43 -19.37 6.82 -13.91
N ARG A 44 -20.05 7.86 -13.50
CA ARG A 44 -21.52 7.96 -13.59
C ARG A 44 -22.07 7.77 -15.01
N ALA A 45 -21.22 7.95 -16.04
CA ALA A 45 -21.54 7.72 -17.44
C ALA A 45 -21.34 6.26 -17.89
N GLY A 46 -20.89 5.36 -16.98
CA GLY A 46 -20.68 3.95 -17.26
C GLY A 46 -19.30 3.58 -17.80
N GLU A 47 -18.35 4.53 -17.85
CA GLU A 47 -16.96 4.24 -18.21
C GLU A 47 -16.27 3.50 -17.06
N LEU A 48 -15.63 2.36 -17.36
CA LEU A 48 -14.85 1.58 -16.39
C LEU A 48 -13.36 1.70 -16.70
N VAL A 49 -12.58 2.12 -15.70
CA VAL A 49 -11.14 2.35 -15.80
C VAL A 49 -10.41 1.53 -14.75
N PHE A 50 -9.37 0.82 -15.18
CA PHE A 50 -8.45 0.11 -14.30
C PHE A 50 -7.12 0.85 -14.20
N GLY A 51 -6.46 0.75 -13.07
CA GLY A 51 -5.16 1.36 -12.87
C GLY A 51 -4.38 0.73 -11.73
N GLY A 52 -3.08 0.87 -11.78
CA GLY A 52 -2.16 0.62 -10.70
C GLY A 52 -1.96 1.89 -9.86
N ARG A 53 -0.84 1.97 -9.17
CA ARG A 53 -0.53 3.10 -8.29
C ARG A 53 -0.50 4.45 -9.02
N THR A 54 0.09 4.51 -10.22
CA THR A 54 0.27 5.75 -10.99
C THR A 54 -0.29 5.66 -12.40
N LEU A 55 -0.17 4.53 -13.05
CA LEU A 55 -0.58 4.31 -14.44
C LEU A 55 -1.99 3.76 -14.52
N LEU A 56 -2.67 4.10 -15.59
CA LEU A 56 -3.94 3.50 -16.00
C LEU A 56 -3.71 2.41 -17.04
N GLU A 57 -4.65 1.51 -17.16
CA GLU A 57 -4.66 0.52 -18.25
C GLU A 57 -4.67 1.23 -19.59
N GLY A 58 -3.78 0.78 -20.48
CA GLY A 58 -3.54 1.42 -21.77
C GLY A 58 -2.44 2.49 -21.77
N ASP A 59 -1.94 2.92 -20.61
CA ASP A 59 -0.77 3.79 -20.55
C ASP A 59 0.50 2.99 -20.88
N PRO A 60 1.49 3.61 -21.56
CA PRO A 60 2.78 2.97 -21.81
C PRO A 60 3.43 2.54 -20.48
N GLY A 61 3.83 1.27 -20.40
CA GLY A 61 4.46 0.71 -19.21
C GLY A 61 3.48 0.22 -18.12
N PHE A 62 2.18 0.27 -18.33
CA PHE A 62 1.23 -0.41 -17.45
C PHE A 62 1.42 -1.92 -17.56
N CYS A 63 1.71 -2.59 -16.44
CA CYS A 63 2.02 -4.02 -16.41
C CYS A 63 1.30 -4.69 -15.22
N GLN A 64 -0.02 -4.88 -15.34
CA GLN A 64 -0.86 -5.63 -14.41
C GLN A 64 -1.92 -6.43 -15.19
N PRO A 65 -1.50 -7.43 -15.98
CA PRO A 65 -2.41 -8.17 -16.87
C PRO A 65 -3.49 -8.94 -16.10
N GLU A 66 -3.22 -9.34 -14.86
CA GLU A 66 -4.15 -10.10 -14.01
C GLU A 66 -5.29 -9.25 -13.45
N LEU A 67 -5.19 -7.93 -13.54
CA LEU A 67 -6.11 -7.00 -12.89
C LEU A 67 -7.57 -7.21 -13.30
N ARG A 68 -7.85 -7.38 -14.59
CA ARG A 68 -9.21 -7.60 -15.09
C ARG A 68 -9.80 -8.92 -14.63
N THR A 69 -8.99 -9.96 -14.49
CA THR A 69 -9.43 -11.27 -14.02
C THR A 69 -9.53 -11.35 -12.50
N ALA A 70 -8.71 -10.57 -11.79
CA ALA A 70 -8.74 -10.46 -10.33
C ALA A 70 -9.96 -9.69 -9.81
N PHE A 71 -10.46 -8.72 -10.59
CA PHE A 71 -11.61 -7.89 -10.20
C PHE A 71 -12.91 -8.43 -10.80
N THR A 72 -13.77 -9.02 -9.97
CA THR A 72 -14.99 -9.70 -10.41
C THR A 72 -16.25 -8.82 -10.43
N ALA A 73 -16.20 -7.64 -9.83
CA ALA A 73 -17.37 -6.78 -9.60
C ALA A 73 -17.59 -5.68 -10.64
N ALA A 74 -16.96 -5.76 -11.83
CA ALA A 74 -16.96 -4.69 -12.84
C ALA A 74 -18.38 -4.19 -13.20
N ARG A 75 -19.30 -5.11 -13.49
CA ARG A 75 -20.69 -4.78 -13.83
C ARG A 75 -21.45 -4.13 -12.67
N ALA A 76 -21.27 -4.67 -11.46
CA ALA A 76 -21.95 -4.15 -10.28
C ALA A 76 -21.43 -2.75 -9.90
N LEU A 77 -20.13 -2.50 -10.09
CA LEU A 77 -19.54 -1.19 -9.86
C LEU A 77 -20.08 -0.14 -10.84
N VAL A 78 -20.17 -0.46 -12.12
CA VAL A 78 -20.75 0.44 -13.15
C VAL A 78 -22.20 0.75 -12.83
N GLN A 79 -22.98 -0.28 -12.47
CA GLN A 79 -24.36 -0.09 -12.07
C GLN A 79 -24.49 0.80 -10.84
N TRP A 80 -23.64 0.60 -9.83
CA TRP A 80 -23.66 1.44 -8.64
C TRP A 80 -23.30 2.89 -8.93
N ALA A 81 -22.32 3.18 -9.79
CA ALA A 81 -21.96 4.53 -10.18
C ALA A 81 -23.12 5.24 -10.89
N ALA A 82 -23.85 4.55 -11.75
CA ALA A 82 -25.05 5.06 -12.42
C ALA A 82 -26.19 5.35 -11.41
N GLU A 83 -26.43 4.46 -10.44
CA GLU A 83 -27.44 4.65 -9.39
C GLU A 83 -27.06 5.79 -8.44
N ALA A 84 -25.79 5.90 -8.07
CA ALA A 84 -25.26 6.94 -7.20
C ALA A 84 -25.23 8.32 -7.89
N GLN A 85 -25.32 8.36 -9.24
CA GLN A 85 -25.14 9.56 -10.06
C GLN A 85 -23.79 10.24 -9.79
N ASP A 86 -22.77 9.44 -9.47
CA ASP A 86 -21.45 9.91 -9.11
C ASP A 86 -20.36 8.95 -9.57
N ASP A 87 -19.13 9.44 -9.67
CA ASP A 87 -17.98 8.61 -10.00
C ASP A 87 -17.54 7.82 -8.75
N ILE A 88 -17.29 6.53 -8.90
CA ILE A 88 -16.88 5.66 -7.79
C ILE A 88 -15.51 5.11 -8.08
N THR A 89 -14.60 5.23 -7.11
CA THR A 89 -13.28 4.62 -7.17
C THR A 89 -13.08 3.68 -5.99
N LEU A 90 -12.73 2.45 -6.29
CA LEU A 90 -12.30 1.44 -5.34
C LEU A 90 -10.78 1.34 -5.35
N TYR A 91 -10.19 1.27 -4.16
CA TYR A 91 -8.76 1.07 -3.96
C TYR A 91 -8.54 -0.25 -3.24
N GLY A 92 -7.65 -1.06 -3.75
CA GLY A 92 -7.35 -2.37 -3.21
C GLY A 92 -5.94 -2.83 -3.53
N GLU A 93 -5.65 -4.04 -3.13
CA GLU A 93 -4.44 -4.76 -3.53
C GLU A 93 -4.85 -5.96 -4.37
N THR A 94 -4.23 -6.13 -5.54
CA THR A 94 -4.26 -7.39 -6.26
C THR A 94 -3.18 -8.29 -5.69
N CYS A 95 -3.56 -9.41 -5.11
CA CYS A 95 -2.67 -10.36 -4.46
C CYS A 95 -2.93 -11.79 -4.93
N GLY A 96 -2.05 -12.71 -4.54
CA GLY A 96 -2.10 -14.11 -4.96
C GLY A 96 -0.80 -14.56 -5.61
N ARG A 97 -0.70 -15.86 -5.89
CA ARG A 97 0.51 -16.45 -6.44
C ARG A 97 0.94 -15.77 -7.75
N GLY A 98 2.20 -15.35 -7.82
CA GLY A 98 2.76 -14.69 -9.00
C GLY A 98 2.69 -13.17 -8.98
N ILE A 99 1.94 -12.56 -8.03
CA ILE A 99 1.81 -11.09 -7.97
C ILE A 99 3.01 -10.47 -7.23
N GLN A 100 3.43 -11.05 -6.12
CA GLN A 100 4.57 -10.65 -5.31
C GLN A 100 5.36 -11.88 -4.87
N ALA A 101 6.56 -11.69 -4.34
CA ALA A 101 7.38 -12.78 -3.80
C ALA A 101 6.62 -13.61 -2.76
N GLN A 102 5.78 -12.97 -1.96
CA GLN A 102 4.95 -13.58 -0.92
C GLN A 102 3.51 -13.89 -1.38
N GLY A 103 3.21 -13.74 -2.67
CA GLY A 103 1.86 -13.96 -3.19
C GLY A 103 1.28 -15.35 -2.90
N PHE A 104 2.13 -16.34 -2.67
CA PHE A 104 1.71 -17.69 -2.27
C PHE A 104 0.96 -17.71 -0.92
N VAL A 105 1.17 -16.72 -0.03
CA VAL A 105 0.45 -16.57 1.24
C VAL A 105 -1.03 -16.36 1.00
N TYR A 106 -1.41 -15.71 -0.09
CA TYR A 106 -2.79 -15.31 -0.40
C TYR A 106 -3.51 -16.26 -1.36
N GLY A 107 -2.98 -17.46 -1.55
CA GLY A 107 -3.63 -18.48 -2.36
C GLY A 107 -3.14 -18.54 -3.81
N PRO A 108 -3.66 -19.53 -4.60
CA PRO A 108 -3.11 -19.88 -5.90
C PRO A 108 -3.54 -18.96 -7.05
N ARG A 109 -4.56 -18.13 -6.85
CA ARG A 109 -5.13 -17.27 -7.90
C ARG A 109 -5.02 -15.80 -7.51
N ALA A 110 -4.75 -14.97 -8.52
CA ALA A 110 -4.84 -13.53 -8.36
C ALA A 110 -6.28 -13.11 -8.04
N HIS A 111 -6.45 -12.23 -7.05
CA HIS A 111 -7.73 -11.65 -6.69
C HIS A 111 -7.53 -10.26 -6.08
N PHE A 112 -8.59 -9.45 -6.14
CA PHE A 112 -8.62 -8.10 -5.63
C PHE A 112 -9.13 -8.08 -4.18
N VAL A 113 -8.45 -7.35 -3.31
CA VAL A 113 -8.84 -7.13 -1.90
C VAL A 113 -9.06 -5.64 -1.69
N LEU A 114 -10.29 -5.25 -1.38
CA LEU A 114 -10.67 -3.86 -1.13
C LEU A 114 -10.09 -3.36 0.18
N PHE A 115 -9.57 -2.12 0.24
CA PHE A 115 -9.15 -1.47 1.49
C PHE A 115 -9.63 -0.02 1.63
N ALA A 116 -10.07 0.64 0.55
CA ALA A 116 -10.65 1.97 0.58
C ALA A 116 -11.59 2.19 -0.61
N ALA A 117 -12.52 3.12 -0.47
CA ALA A 117 -13.40 3.53 -1.54
C ALA A 117 -13.71 5.03 -1.47
N ARG A 118 -14.10 5.59 -2.60
CA ARG A 118 -14.46 6.99 -2.75
C ARG A 118 -15.67 7.13 -3.66
N VAL A 119 -16.60 7.98 -3.27
CA VAL A 119 -17.76 8.38 -4.09
C VAL A 119 -17.61 9.88 -4.37
N GLY A 120 -17.42 10.24 -5.61
CA GLY A 120 -17.03 11.59 -5.98
C GLY A 120 -15.78 12.06 -5.23
N ALA A 121 -15.89 13.13 -4.45
CA ALA A 121 -14.82 13.66 -3.61
C ALA A 121 -14.75 13.05 -2.20
N VAL A 122 -15.71 12.19 -1.81
CA VAL A 122 -15.88 11.73 -0.44
C VAL A 122 -15.27 10.36 -0.22
N TRP A 123 -14.35 10.25 0.73
CA TRP A 123 -13.79 8.99 1.21
C TRP A 123 -14.79 8.29 2.14
N LEU A 124 -14.95 6.99 1.97
CA LEU A 124 -15.84 6.20 2.81
C LEU A 124 -15.13 5.73 4.08
N SER A 125 -15.81 5.86 5.22
CA SER A 125 -15.36 5.27 6.49
C SER A 125 -15.46 3.76 6.45
N HIS A 126 -14.63 3.08 7.25
CA HIS A 126 -14.61 1.61 7.26
C HIS A 126 -15.96 1.04 7.74
N SER A 127 -16.44 1.51 8.89
CA SER A 127 -17.57 0.87 9.58
C SER A 127 -18.81 1.76 9.69
N TYR A 128 -18.71 3.02 9.34
CA TYR A 128 -19.82 3.97 9.48
C TYR A 128 -20.24 4.53 8.13
N PRO A 129 -21.54 4.66 7.88
CA PRO A 129 -22.03 5.45 6.77
C PRO A 129 -21.50 6.89 6.87
N THR A 130 -21.23 7.50 5.74
CA THR A 130 -20.72 8.88 5.64
C THR A 130 -21.84 9.79 5.12
N GLU A 131 -22.17 10.84 5.86
CA GLU A 131 -23.14 11.83 5.40
C GLU A 131 -22.47 12.79 4.40
N LEU A 132 -23.05 12.90 3.22
CA LEU A 132 -22.65 13.85 2.19
C LEU A 132 -23.69 14.97 2.15
N THR A 133 -23.29 16.15 2.61
CA THR A 133 -24.07 17.38 2.49
C THR A 133 -23.65 18.11 1.23
N THR A 134 -24.58 18.44 0.36
CA THR A 134 -24.37 19.26 -0.84
C THR A 134 -25.15 20.56 -0.70
N ASP A 135 -24.61 21.63 -1.27
CA ASP A 135 -25.28 22.96 -1.19
C ASP A 135 -26.66 22.98 -1.88
N ASP A 136 -26.87 22.09 -2.85
CA ASP A 136 -28.05 22.10 -3.73
C ASP A 136 -29.01 20.91 -3.53
N GLY A 137 -28.84 20.10 -2.51
CA GLY A 137 -29.65 18.88 -2.33
C GLY A 137 -29.81 18.41 -0.89
N PRO A 138 -30.75 17.48 -0.65
CA PRO A 138 -30.87 16.85 0.66
C PRO A 138 -29.61 16.06 1.01
N PRO A 139 -29.24 15.95 2.29
CA PRO A 139 -28.14 15.12 2.73
C PRO A 139 -28.29 13.68 2.20
N ARG A 140 -27.22 13.13 1.67
CA ARG A 140 -27.15 11.73 1.20
C ARG A 140 -26.31 10.91 2.16
N LEU A 141 -26.79 9.73 2.52
CA LEU A 141 -26.02 8.78 3.32
C LEU A 141 -25.28 7.85 2.38
N LEU A 142 -23.94 7.96 2.35
CA LEU A 142 -23.08 7.06 1.61
C LEU A 142 -22.80 5.82 2.46
N PRO A 143 -22.68 4.62 1.83
CA PRO A 143 -22.42 3.37 2.55
C PRO A 143 -21.04 3.38 3.23
N SER A 144 -20.87 2.54 4.24
CA SER A 144 -19.55 2.22 4.77
C SER A 144 -18.74 1.36 3.78
N LEU A 145 -17.44 1.23 4.00
CA LEU A 145 -16.60 0.35 3.19
C LEU A 145 -17.01 -1.13 3.33
N VAL A 146 -17.50 -1.52 4.51
CA VAL A 146 -18.06 -2.87 4.75
C VAL A 146 -19.28 -3.10 3.87
N ASP A 147 -20.23 -2.15 3.83
CA ASP A 147 -21.43 -2.26 2.98
C ASP A 147 -21.06 -2.33 1.50
N VAL A 148 -20.03 -1.59 1.08
CA VAL A 148 -19.52 -1.64 -0.31
C VAL A 148 -18.96 -3.02 -0.65
N ALA A 149 -18.15 -3.60 0.25
CA ALA A 149 -17.59 -4.92 0.06
C ALA A 149 -18.68 -6.00 -0.06
N GLU A 150 -19.70 -5.92 0.79
CA GLU A 150 -20.86 -6.83 0.75
C GLU A 150 -21.67 -6.64 -0.54
N ARG A 151 -22.02 -5.40 -0.88
CA ARG A 151 -22.77 -5.06 -2.11
C ARG A 151 -22.10 -5.58 -3.37
N LEU A 152 -20.77 -5.47 -3.45
CA LEU A 152 -20.00 -5.85 -4.62
C LEU A 152 -19.48 -7.29 -4.55
N ALA A 153 -19.76 -8.01 -3.47
CA ALA A 153 -19.20 -9.34 -3.19
C ALA A 153 -17.66 -9.38 -3.34
N LEU A 154 -16.97 -8.35 -2.84
CA LEU A 154 -15.53 -8.23 -2.88
C LEU A 154 -14.91 -8.61 -1.52
N PRO A 155 -13.76 -9.29 -1.52
CA PRO A 155 -12.98 -9.44 -0.31
C PRO A 155 -12.57 -8.06 0.24
N LEU A 156 -12.79 -7.85 1.54
CA LEU A 156 -12.32 -6.68 2.28
C LEU A 156 -11.05 -7.04 3.04
N ALA A 157 -10.09 -6.12 3.11
CA ALA A 157 -8.92 -6.28 3.95
C ALA A 157 -9.36 -6.55 5.41
N PRO A 158 -8.89 -7.64 6.04
CA PRO A 158 -9.35 -8.03 7.37
C PRO A 158 -9.15 -6.93 8.41
N CYS A 159 -10.18 -6.64 9.17
CA CYS A 159 -10.08 -5.80 10.36
C CYS A 159 -9.47 -6.65 11.50
N LEU A 160 -8.26 -6.32 11.92
CA LEU A 160 -7.52 -7.03 12.96
C LEU A 160 -7.74 -6.42 14.36
N TYR A 161 -8.09 -5.13 14.40
CA TYR A 161 -8.35 -4.39 15.63
C TYR A 161 -9.30 -3.23 15.36
N ARG A 162 -10.14 -2.93 16.34
CA ARG A 162 -10.96 -1.73 16.38
C ARG A 162 -11.09 -1.28 17.85
N GLY A 163 -10.68 -0.06 18.12
CA GLY A 163 -10.72 0.47 19.49
C GLY A 163 -9.95 1.76 19.63
N VAL A 164 -9.62 2.10 20.86
CA VAL A 164 -8.77 3.23 21.19
C VAL A 164 -7.36 3.00 20.63
N PRO A 165 -6.69 4.02 20.07
CA PRO A 165 -5.34 3.83 19.56
C PRO A 165 -4.34 3.52 20.69
N GLU A 166 -3.73 2.34 20.63
CA GLU A 166 -2.75 1.85 21.59
C GLU A 166 -1.54 1.25 20.88
N ALA A 167 -0.34 1.80 21.13
CA ALA A 167 0.89 1.35 20.48
C ALA A 167 1.17 -0.13 20.74
N THR A 168 0.98 -0.61 21.97
CA THR A 168 1.18 -2.01 22.35
C THR A 168 0.21 -2.96 21.65
N ALA A 169 -1.03 -2.52 21.43
CA ALA A 169 -1.99 -3.30 20.65
C ALA A 169 -1.54 -3.41 19.18
N PHE A 170 -1.06 -2.32 18.60
CA PHE A 170 -0.58 -2.33 17.20
C PHE A 170 0.66 -3.20 17.01
N ASP A 171 1.61 -3.16 17.97
CA ASP A 171 2.79 -4.04 17.93
C ASP A 171 2.40 -5.52 18.06
N ALA A 172 1.45 -5.85 18.93
CA ALA A 172 0.94 -7.22 19.08
C ALA A 172 0.27 -7.77 17.81
N LEU A 173 -0.33 -6.90 16.99
CA LEU A 173 -0.92 -7.32 15.72
C LEU A 173 0.14 -7.80 14.73
N LEU A 174 1.35 -7.24 14.76
CA LEU A 174 2.40 -7.56 13.80
C LEU A 174 2.86 -9.02 13.87
N GLU A 175 2.75 -9.65 15.03
CA GLU A 175 3.15 -11.05 15.24
C GLU A 175 2.09 -12.07 14.80
N ARG A 176 0.95 -11.61 14.28
CA ARG A 176 -0.14 -12.49 13.87
C ARG A 176 0.08 -13.03 12.45
N ALA A 177 -0.44 -14.21 12.20
CA ALA A 177 -0.55 -14.74 10.85
C ALA A 177 -1.56 -13.92 10.01
N SER A 178 -1.37 -13.94 8.68
CA SER A 178 -2.30 -13.32 7.74
C SER A 178 -3.68 -13.96 7.82
N VAL A 179 -4.67 -13.20 8.27
CA VAL A 179 -6.07 -13.63 8.31
C VAL A 179 -6.62 -13.81 6.90
N HIS A 180 -6.26 -12.91 5.97
CA HIS A 180 -6.66 -13.04 4.57
C HIS A 180 -6.05 -14.28 3.93
N GLY A 181 -4.75 -14.51 4.18
CA GLY A 181 -4.06 -15.70 3.70
C GLY A 181 -4.65 -17.01 4.24
N GLU A 182 -5.06 -17.05 5.50
CA GLU A 182 -5.75 -18.22 6.07
C GLU A 182 -7.08 -18.52 5.37
N ARG A 183 -7.85 -17.48 5.04
CA ARG A 183 -9.14 -17.60 4.35
C ARG A 183 -9.02 -18.05 2.90
N THR A 184 -7.95 -17.67 2.22
CA THR A 184 -7.79 -17.90 0.77
C THR A 184 -6.97 -19.14 0.42
N ARG A 185 -6.23 -19.69 1.39
CA ARG A 185 -5.50 -20.94 1.21
C ARG A 185 -6.44 -22.14 1.36
N ALA A 186 -6.58 -22.90 0.32
CA ALA A 186 -7.28 -24.18 0.35
C ALA A 186 -6.37 -25.25 1.00
N GLY A 187 -6.16 -25.16 2.31
CA GLY A 187 -5.51 -26.19 3.12
C GLY A 187 -4.07 -26.55 2.70
N GLY A 188 -3.10 -25.88 3.23
CA GLY A 188 -1.69 -26.21 3.10
C GLY A 188 -0.88 -25.46 4.15
N HIS A 189 0.03 -26.15 4.84
CA HIS A 189 0.97 -25.49 5.75
C HIS A 189 1.95 -24.66 4.91
N VAL A 190 1.96 -23.35 5.13
CA VAL A 190 2.94 -22.44 4.56
C VAL A 190 3.79 -21.93 5.71
N PRO A 191 5.11 -22.17 5.70
CA PRO A 191 6.00 -21.57 6.68
C PRO A 191 5.95 -20.05 6.55
N ASP A 192 5.99 -19.34 7.66
CA ASP A 192 5.99 -17.88 7.76
C ASP A 192 4.82 -17.21 7.00
N THR A 193 3.65 -17.29 7.61
CA THR A 193 2.42 -16.66 7.10
C THR A 193 2.15 -15.31 7.72
N THR A 194 3.13 -14.67 8.37
CA THR A 194 2.98 -13.34 8.94
C THR A 194 2.63 -12.35 7.84
N HIS A 195 1.65 -11.50 8.11
CA HIS A 195 1.28 -10.43 7.18
C HIS A 195 2.34 -9.32 7.12
N GLU A 196 2.30 -8.47 6.11
CA GLU A 196 3.28 -7.38 5.92
C GLU A 196 3.24 -6.34 7.06
N GLY A 197 2.10 -6.18 7.70
CA GLY A 197 1.84 -5.21 8.74
C GLY A 197 0.37 -4.83 8.82
N VAL A 198 0.09 -3.68 9.37
CA VAL A 198 -1.26 -3.14 9.48
C VAL A 198 -1.34 -1.73 8.90
N VAL A 199 -2.52 -1.36 8.43
CA VAL A 199 -2.88 0.01 8.09
C VAL A 199 -3.90 0.49 9.11
N ILE A 200 -3.55 1.54 9.84
CA ILE A 200 -4.31 2.12 10.94
C ILE A 200 -5.09 3.32 10.38
N TRP A 201 -6.40 3.29 10.46
CA TRP A 201 -7.30 4.34 9.99
C TRP A 201 -8.06 4.93 11.17
N SER A 202 -8.33 6.23 11.15
CA SER A 202 -9.37 6.79 12.02
C SER A 202 -10.75 6.21 11.62
N ASP A 203 -11.61 5.92 12.59
CA ASP A 203 -12.96 5.40 12.32
C ASP A 203 -13.98 6.07 13.28
N PRO A 204 -14.83 6.97 12.82
CA PRO A 204 -15.03 7.36 11.42
C PRO A 204 -13.79 7.98 10.78
N LEU A 205 -13.72 7.93 9.44
CA LEU A 205 -12.61 8.46 8.69
C LEU A 205 -12.52 9.97 8.85
N LEU A 206 -11.36 10.46 9.27
CA LEU A 206 -11.07 11.87 9.46
C LEU A 206 -10.02 12.35 8.47
N LEU A 207 -10.09 13.63 8.16
CA LEU A 207 -9.07 14.35 7.41
C LEU A 207 -8.33 15.30 8.38
N ASP A 208 -7.04 15.51 8.14
CA ASP A 208 -6.29 16.53 8.88
C ASP A 208 -6.63 17.96 8.37
N GLY A 209 -6.04 18.97 9.00
CA GLY A 209 -6.25 20.37 8.62
C GLY A 209 -5.79 20.74 7.20
N ALA A 210 -5.07 19.86 6.52
CA ALA A 210 -4.67 20.00 5.12
C ALA A 210 -5.50 19.12 4.16
N GLY A 211 -6.57 18.50 4.65
CA GLY A 211 -7.46 17.63 3.87
C GLY A 211 -6.88 16.25 3.56
N ARG A 212 -5.82 15.81 4.25
CA ARG A 212 -5.22 14.51 4.05
C ARG A 212 -5.89 13.47 4.96
N LEU A 213 -5.98 12.24 4.46
CA LEU A 213 -6.50 11.10 5.22
C LEU A 213 -5.69 10.89 6.50
N LEU A 214 -6.37 10.74 7.61
CA LEU A 214 -5.76 10.38 8.89
C LEU A 214 -5.59 8.87 8.96
N VAL A 215 -4.47 8.41 8.37
CA VAL A 215 -4.12 7.01 8.15
C VAL A 215 -2.62 6.82 8.29
N ALA A 216 -2.19 5.68 8.82
CA ALA A 216 -0.78 5.32 8.88
C ALA A 216 -0.56 3.82 8.64
N LYS A 217 0.63 3.45 8.15
CA LYS A 217 1.06 2.06 8.02
C LYS A 217 2.05 1.69 9.11
N HIS A 218 1.86 0.53 9.71
CA HIS A 218 2.77 -0.07 10.67
C HIS A 218 3.21 -1.43 10.16
N LYS A 219 4.48 -1.53 9.72
CA LYS A 219 5.01 -2.75 9.10
C LYS A 219 5.61 -3.69 10.15
N HIS A 220 5.48 -5.00 9.93
CA HIS A 220 6.16 -6.01 10.72
C HIS A 220 7.69 -5.80 10.70
N PRO A 221 8.43 -5.97 11.82
CA PRO A 221 9.87 -5.74 11.87
C PRO A 221 10.68 -6.52 10.84
N ARG A 222 10.33 -7.80 10.60
CA ARG A 222 10.93 -8.64 9.55
C ARG A 222 10.59 -8.21 8.13
N ARG A 223 9.54 -7.38 7.98
CA ARG A 223 9.07 -6.76 6.74
C ARG A 223 9.34 -5.25 6.75
N ARG A 224 9.84 -4.72 7.84
CA ARG A 224 10.47 -3.42 7.86
C ARG A 224 11.73 -3.57 7.04
N GLU A 225 11.84 -2.79 6.02
CA GLU A 225 13.10 -2.57 5.38
C GLU A 225 14.07 -2.22 6.50
N ALA A 226 15.15 -2.99 6.63
CA ALA A 226 16.06 -2.92 7.77
C ALA A 226 16.55 -1.49 8.01
N GLY A 227 16.02 -0.81 9.01
CA GLY A 227 16.30 0.58 9.30
C GLY A 227 15.67 1.10 10.58
N ASP A 228 14.86 0.29 11.23
CA ASP A 228 14.01 0.78 12.32
C ASP A 228 14.56 0.51 13.75
N GLU A 229 15.67 -0.16 13.89
CA GLU A 229 16.31 -0.42 15.20
C GLU A 229 17.76 0.06 15.25
N SER A 230 18.02 0.80 16.31
CA SER A 230 19.29 1.32 16.81
C SER A 230 19.77 2.68 16.28
N ALA A 231 19.18 3.73 16.79
CA ALA A 231 19.95 4.94 17.07
C ALA A 231 20.81 4.67 18.33
N GLY A 232 22.05 4.18 18.19
CA GLY A 232 22.90 4.05 19.38
C GLY A 232 24.10 3.13 19.29
N GLY A 233 24.61 2.80 18.13
CA GLY A 233 25.87 2.09 17.99
C GLY A 233 26.82 2.76 17.01
N ASP A 234 28.12 2.52 17.17
CA ASP A 234 29.18 3.01 16.28
C ASP A 234 29.19 2.22 14.97
N GLU A 235 28.03 2.22 14.26
CA GLU A 235 27.83 1.46 13.03
C GLU A 235 28.59 2.11 11.88
N SER A 236 29.46 1.36 11.22
CA SER A 236 30.14 1.83 10.01
C SER A 236 29.14 2.06 8.87
N VAL A 237 29.47 2.94 7.94
CA VAL A 237 28.64 3.25 6.76
C VAL A 237 28.37 1.99 5.92
N ALA A 238 29.37 1.09 5.79
CA ALA A 238 29.21 -0.17 5.06
C ALA A 238 28.26 -1.14 5.77
N ALA A 239 28.35 -1.26 7.11
CA ALA A 239 27.43 -2.06 7.90
C ALA A 239 25.99 -1.54 7.80
N PHE A 240 25.83 -0.22 7.92
CA PHE A 240 24.55 0.45 7.69
C PHE A 240 23.97 0.12 6.31
N ALA A 241 24.77 0.29 5.23
CA ALA A 241 24.33 0.02 3.88
C ALA A 241 23.93 -1.45 3.68
N GLY A 242 24.73 -2.40 4.18
CA GLY A 242 24.43 -3.84 4.10
C GLY A 242 23.16 -4.23 4.86
N ARG A 243 22.85 -3.53 5.96
CA ARG A 243 21.64 -3.76 6.75
C ARG A 243 20.38 -3.21 6.11
N VAL A 244 20.46 -2.06 5.43
CA VAL A 244 19.28 -1.39 4.88
C VAL A 244 19.00 -1.71 3.42
N VAL A 245 19.97 -2.19 2.66
CA VAL A 245 19.81 -2.58 1.25
C VAL A 245 19.63 -4.09 1.16
N LEU A 246 18.41 -4.55 1.32
CA LEU A 246 18.03 -5.96 1.26
C LEU A 246 17.41 -6.33 -0.11
N PRO A 247 17.40 -7.62 -0.48
CA PRO A 247 16.75 -8.11 -1.71
C PRO A 247 15.31 -7.62 -1.86
N GLU A 248 14.54 -7.62 -0.77
CA GLU A 248 13.14 -7.20 -0.75
C GLU A 248 12.98 -5.72 -1.09
N ARG A 249 13.91 -4.86 -0.64
CA ARG A 249 13.91 -3.44 -0.99
C ARG A 249 14.22 -3.23 -2.47
N VAL A 250 15.14 -4.00 -3.02
CA VAL A 250 15.47 -3.96 -4.45
C VAL A 250 14.29 -4.46 -5.29
N ALA A 251 13.66 -5.56 -4.89
CA ALA A 251 12.47 -6.08 -5.54
C ALA A 251 11.30 -5.06 -5.53
N HIS A 252 11.07 -4.40 -4.39
CA HIS A 252 10.07 -3.33 -4.27
C HIS A 252 10.39 -2.12 -5.16
N ALA A 253 11.66 -1.72 -5.24
CA ALA A 253 12.11 -0.67 -6.15
C ALA A 253 11.86 -1.04 -7.61
N ALA A 254 12.17 -2.29 -7.99
CA ALA A 254 11.93 -2.82 -9.34
C ALA A 254 10.44 -2.80 -9.70
N GLN A 255 9.60 -3.27 -8.78
CA GLN A 255 8.15 -3.21 -8.95
C GLN A 255 7.67 -1.77 -9.16
N HIS A 256 8.07 -0.85 -8.30
CA HIS A 256 7.68 0.56 -8.42
C HIS A 256 8.09 1.16 -9.77
N LEU A 257 9.27 0.80 -10.29
CA LEU A 257 9.70 1.26 -11.61
C LEU A 257 8.83 0.68 -12.72
N ARG A 258 8.38 -0.58 -12.62
CA ARG A 258 7.44 -1.19 -13.56
C ARG A 258 6.07 -0.52 -13.49
N GLU A 259 5.51 -0.38 -12.30
CA GLU A 259 4.19 0.25 -12.07
C GLU A 259 4.12 1.71 -12.50
N SER A 260 5.27 2.42 -12.45
CA SER A 260 5.37 3.81 -12.89
C SER A 260 5.76 3.99 -14.38
N GLY A 261 5.86 2.89 -15.15
CA GLY A 261 6.27 2.93 -16.57
C GLY A 261 7.72 3.36 -16.80
N ARG A 262 8.55 3.33 -15.76
CA ARG A 262 9.95 3.75 -15.82
C ARG A 262 10.93 2.61 -15.95
N TRP A 263 10.43 1.37 -16.06
CA TRP A 263 11.26 0.21 -16.34
C TRP A 263 11.96 0.36 -17.69
N ARG A 264 13.20 -0.07 -17.79
CA ARG A 264 14.00 0.00 -19.02
C ARG A 264 14.40 -1.39 -19.47
N ASP A 265 14.43 -1.61 -20.79
CA ASP A 265 14.86 -2.87 -21.40
C ASP A 265 16.39 -2.99 -21.39
N ASP A 266 17.11 -1.87 -21.56
CA ASP A 266 18.57 -1.85 -21.41
C ASP A 266 18.97 -2.18 -19.96
N ALA A 267 19.86 -3.19 -19.83
CA ALA A 267 20.29 -3.68 -18.54
C ALA A 267 21.09 -2.66 -17.73
N GLY A 268 21.91 -1.85 -18.39
CA GLY A 268 22.72 -0.83 -17.73
C GLY A 268 21.85 0.31 -17.19
N GLU A 269 20.93 0.85 -18.02
CA GLU A 269 19.98 1.87 -17.59
C GLU A 269 19.08 1.37 -16.46
N ARG A 270 18.66 0.13 -16.53
CA ARG A 270 17.83 -0.51 -15.52
C ARG A 270 18.52 -0.57 -14.17
N VAL A 271 19.78 -1.03 -14.14
CA VAL A 271 20.58 -1.09 -12.91
C VAL A 271 20.73 0.31 -12.29
N GLU A 272 21.06 1.32 -13.10
CA GLU A 272 21.20 2.69 -12.62
C GLU A 272 19.89 3.26 -12.02
N LEU A 273 18.76 2.97 -12.65
CA LEU A 273 17.46 3.39 -12.14
C LEU A 273 17.10 2.67 -10.83
N LEU A 274 17.38 1.37 -10.73
CA LEU A 274 17.18 0.59 -9.52
C LEU A 274 18.04 1.12 -8.37
N VAL A 275 19.33 1.28 -8.59
CA VAL A 275 20.27 1.84 -7.60
C VAL A 275 19.77 3.19 -7.10
N ARG A 276 19.45 4.12 -8.02
CA ARG A 276 18.94 5.45 -7.66
C ARG A 276 17.64 5.34 -6.84
N ARG A 277 16.74 4.45 -7.22
CA ARG A 277 15.47 4.28 -6.52
C ARG A 277 15.66 3.71 -5.12
N VAL A 278 16.50 2.70 -4.95
CA VAL A 278 16.84 2.12 -3.64
C VAL A 278 17.43 3.18 -2.71
N VAL A 279 18.40 3.96 -3.19
CA VAL A 279 19.00 5.04 -2.39
C VAL A 279 17.97 6.10 -1.99
N GLN A 280 17.04 6.47 -2.88
CA GLN A 280 15.96 7.39 -2.55
C GLN A 280 14.98 6.81 -1.51
N ASP A 281 14.68 5.52 -1.59
CA ASP A 281 13.79 4.87 -0.63
C ASP A 281 14.45 4.77 0.76
N VAL A 282 15.76 4.43 0.83
CA VAL A 282 16.53 4.49 2.07
C VAL A 282 16.52 5.91 2.65
N ALA A 283 16.85 6.92 1.86
CA ALA A 283 16.88 8.30 2.32
C ALA A 283 15.55 8.80 2.88
N ARG A 284 14.45 8.28 2.36
CA ARG A 284 13.10 8.68 2.74
C ARG A 284 12.53 7.88 3.91
N GLU A 285 12.90 6.61 4.03
CA GLU A 285 12.23 5.64 4.90
C GLU A 285 13.07 5.21 6.09
N GLU A 286 14.41 5.41 6.02
CA GLU A 286 15.33 5.00 7.08
C GLU A 286 15.61 6.13 8.09
N PRO A 287 15.15 6.04 9.33
CA PRO A 287 15.40 7.05 10.35
C PRO A 287 16.88 7.28 10.63
N ALA A 288 17.67 6.19 10.59
CA ALA A 288 19.12 6.25 10.81
C ALA A 288 19.89 6.97 9.68
N TYR A 289 19.28 7.20 8.51
CA TYR A 289 19.94 7.82 7.37
C TYR A 289 20.52 9.21 7.69
N HIS A 290 19.74 10.06 8.34
CA HIS A 290 20.19 11.40 8.71
C HIS A 290 21.31 11.38 9.76
N ALA A 291 21.28 10.45 10.71
CA ALA A 291 22.37 10.26 11.67
C ALA A 291 23.66 9.81 10.97
N GLN A 292 23.56 8.90 10.01
CA GLN A 292 24.70 8.47 9.18
C GLN A 292 25.25 9.63 8.33
N LEU A 293 24.38 10.47 7.75
CA LEU A 293 24.82 11.67 7.02
C LEU A 293 25.61 12.64 7.92
N ALA A 294 25.11 12.88 9.14
CA ALA A 294 25.77 13.79 10.09
C ALA A 294 27.13 13.26 10.52
N ARG A 295 27.26 11.94 10.67
CA ARG A 295 28.49 11.28 11.14
C ARG A 295 29.54 11.09 10.04
N HIS A 296 29.14 10.66 8.86
CA HIS A 296 30.06 10.19 7.81
C HIS A 296 30.05 11.06 6.55
N GLY A 297 29.15 12.01 6.45
CA GLY A 297 28.98 12.87 5.28
C GLY A 297 28.17 12.23 4.14
N LYS A 298 27.56 13.08 3.34
CA LYS A 298 26.62 12.68 2.27
C LYS A 298 27.28 11.80 1.20
N ALA A 299 28.50 12.09 0.81
CA ALA A 299 29.20 11.35 -0.25
C ALA A 299 29.50 9.90 0.17
N ALA A 300 30.00 9.69 1.39
CA ALA A 300 30.33 8.38 1.91
C ALA A 300 29.08 7.49 2.08
N VAL A 301 28.01 8.05 2.68
CA VAL A 301 26.76 7.31 2.88
C VAL A 301 26.13 6.92 1.54
N ARG A 302 26.11 7.84 0.58
CA ARG A 302 25.58 7.59 -0.75
C ARG A 302 26.38 6.51 -1.49
N ALA A 303 27.70 6.58 -1.49
CA ALA A 303 28.56 5.62 -2.16
C ALA A 303 28.38 4.19 -1.58
N ALA A 304 28.29 4.05 -0.26
CA ALA A 304 28.05 2.77 0.37
C ALA A 304 26.69 2.16 0.01
N LEU A 305 25.62 2.97 -0.02
CA LEU A 305 24.29 2.53 -0.42
C LEU A 305 24.24 2.11 -1.89
N GLU A 306 24.90 2.87 -2.78
CA GLU A 306 24.98 2.56 -4.21
C GLU A 306 25.75 1.25 -4.43
N ALA A 307 26.85 1.02 -3.71
CA ALA A 307 27.63 -0.20 -3.77
C ALA A 307 26.82 -1.42 -3.30
N ALA A 308 26.17 -1.32 -2.14
CA ALA A 308 25.31 -2.39 -1.62
C ALA A 308 24.13 -2.70 -2.56
N ALA A 309 23.51 -1.67 -3.16
CA ALA A 309 22.42 -1.87 -4.11
C ALA A 309 22.88 -2.63 -5.36
N ARG A 310 24.04 -2.28 -5.93
CA ARG A 310 24.60 -2.99 -7.08
C ARG A 310 24.92 -4.44 -6.77
N GLU A 311 25.47 -4.73 -5.59
CA GLU A 311 25.76 -6.08 -5.15
C GLU A 311 24.49 -6.93 -5.06
N VAL A 312 23.44 -6.42 -4.43
CA VAL A 312 22.16 -7.12 -4.32
C VAL A 312 21.52 -7.32 -5.70
N ILE A 313 21.49 -6.31 -6.56
CA ILE A 313 20.94 -6.39 -7.94
C ILE A 313 21.67 -7.47 -8.74
N ALA A 314 23.01 -7.51 -8.66
CA ALA A 314 23.81 -8.52 -9.37
C ALA A 314 23.55 -9.94 -8.86
N ARG A 315 23.40 -10.11 -7.54
CA ARG A 315 23.09 -11.40 -6.93
C ARG A 315 21.70 -11.92 -7.29
N GLU A 316 20.72 -11.03 -7.37
CA GLU A 316 19.34 -11.38 -7.73
C GLU A 316 19.10 -11.53 -9.25
N GLY A 317 20.12 -11.27 -10.10
CA GLY A 317 20.04 -11.41 -11.56
C GLY A 317 19.10 -10.41 -12.24
N MET A 318 18.93 -9.24 -11.65
CA MET A 318 18.00 -8.20 -12.13
C MET A 318 18.64 -7.19 -13.10
#